data_c89a0ade35cf4936e0f1d37aaada1e77
#
_entry.id   c89a0ade35cf4936e0f1d37aaada1e77
#
_cell.length_a   1.000
_cell.length_b   1.000
_cell.length_c   1.000
_cell.angle_alpha   90.00
_cell.angle_beta   90.00
_cell.angle_gamma   90.00
#
_symmetry.space_group_name_H-M   'P 1'
#
loop_
_entity.id
_entity.type
_entity.pdbx_description
1 polymer ?
#
loop_
_entity_poly.entity_id
_entity_poly.type
_entity_poly.pdbx_seq_one_letter_code
_entity_poly.pdbx_strand_id
1 'polypeptide(L)'
;MKKNLIIYSTTDGQTLLICKKIKEILIENAEVSLVALPKCGANDLENYDQIILGASIRYGKHKPSVHKFVELNRKILQEKKTAFFTVNVVARKPNKNSPETNPYLKKFLNATSWEPDILGVFAGKIDYPKYGFFDRHVIRFIMYMTKGPTDINGTYEFTDWEKVEEFANKINQLA
;
A
#
# COMPACT_ATOMS: atom_id res chain seq x y z
N MET A 1 18.27 -14.09 12.62
CA MET A 1 17.89 -13.44 11.34
C MET A 1 16.66 -12.60 11.64
N LYS A 2 16.58 -11.36 11.13
CA LYS A 2 15.39 -10.51 11.32
C LYS A 2 14.16 -11.19 10.73
N LYS A 3 13.01 -10.99 11.37
CA LYS A 3 11.71 -11.48 10.89
C LYS A 3 10.83 -10.31 10.46
N ASN A 4 10.47 -10.28 9.20
CA ASN A 4 9.66 -9.23 8.60
C ASN A 4 8.26 -9.78 8.26
N LEU A 5 7.24 -9.04 8.63
CA LEU A 5 5.86 -9.31 8.25
C LEU A 5 5.37 -8.27 7.26
N ILE A 6 5.00 -8.70 6.07
CA ILE A 6 4.31 -7.87 5.08
C ILE A 6 2.83 -8.19 5.11
N ILE A 7 2.02 -7.20 5.43
CA ILE A 7 0.56 -7.29 5.47
C ILE A 7 0.01 -6.46 4.32
N TYR A 8 -0.94 -7.00 3.56
CA TYR A 8 -1.53 -6.27 2.45
C TYR A 8 -3.05 -6.26 2.46
N SER A 9 -3.59 -5.12 2.03
CA SER A 9 -4.99 -4.94 1.69
C SER A 9 -5.09 -4.46 0.25
N THR A 10 -5.64 -5.28 -0.62
CA THR A 10 -5.74 -5.01 -2.06
C THR A 10 -7.19 -5.13 -2.55
N THR A 11 -7.52 -4.42 -3.63
CA THR A 11 -8.80 -4.56 -4.33
C THR A 11 -8.57 -5.26 -5.68
N ASP A 12 -7.63 -4.78 -6.48
CA ASP A 12 -7.41 -5.25 -7.85
C ASP A 12 -6.10 -6.05 -8.01
N GLY A 13 -5.38 -6.31 -6.90
CA GLY A 13 -4.18 -7.13 -6.88
C GLY A 13 -2.85 -6.37 -7.03
N GLN A 14 -2.84 -5.09 -7.40
CA GLN A 14 -1.58 -4.35 -7.59
C GLN A 14 -0.78 -4.19 -6.29
N THR A 15 -1.46 -3.94 -5.15
CA THR A 15 -0.77 -3.88 -3.85
C THR A 15 -0.07 -5.20 -3.52
N LEU A 16 -0.67 -6.33 -3.84
CA LEU A 16 -0.04 -7.64 -3.66
C LEU A 16 1.21 -7.80 -4.53
N LEU A 17 1.18 -7.34 -5.78
CA LEU A 17 2.36 -7.40 -6.66
C LEU A 17 3.51 -6.54 -6.11
N ILE A 18 3.20 -5.35 -5.60
CA ILE A 18 4.19 -4.49 -4.93
C ILE A 18 4.75 -5.19 -3.69
N CYS A 19 3.91 -5.79 -2.85
CA CYS A 19 4.36 -6.55 -1.68
C CYS A 19 5.26 -7.73 -2.05
N LYS A 20 4.96 -8.44 -3.14
CA LYS A 20 5.82 -9.52 -3.65
C LYS A 20 7.19 -9.01 -4.07
N LYS A 21 7.26 -7.88 -4.78
CA LYS A 21 8.53 -7.26 -5.16
C LYS A 21 9.33 -6.83 -3.93
N ILE A 22 8.69 -6.21 -2.93
CA ILE A 22 9.33 -5.87 -1.65
C ILE A 22 9.87 -7.14 -0.97
N LYS A 23 9.06 -8.19 -0.91
CA LYS A 23 9.49 -9.48 -0.33
C LYS A 23 10.73 -10.03 -1.03
N GLU A 24 10.77 -10.04 -2.37
CA GLU A 24 11.92 -10.52 -3.14
C GLU A 24 13.24 -9.84 -2.74
N ILE A 25 13.19 -8.56 -2.41
CA ILE A 25 14.36 -7.80 -1.98
C ILE A 25 14.72 -8.08 -0.51
N LEU A 26 13.70 -8.17 0.36
CA LEU A 26 13.93 -8.34 1.80
C LEU A 26 14.41 -9.75 2.19
N ILE A 27 14.03 -10.79 1.43
CA ILE A 27 14.44 -12.18 1.73
C ILE A 27 15.95 -12.43 1.66
N GLU A 28 16.70 -11.55 1.03
CA GLU A 28 18.16 -11.66 1.00
C GLU A 28 18.78 -11.47 2.40
N ASN A 29 18.10 -10.73 3.31
CA ASN A 29 18.62 -10.34 4.61
C ASN A 29 17.71 -10.71 5.80
N ALA A 30 16.50 -11.23 5.54
CA ALA A 30 15.50 -11.50 6.57
C ALA A 30 14.60 -12.70 6.22
N GLU A 31 14.00 -13.30 7.24
CA GLU A 31 12.84 -14.17 7.06
C GLU A 31 11.60 -13.31 6.81
N VAL A 32 10.90 -13.52 5.69
CA VAL A 32 9.79 -12.64 5.29
C VAL A 32 8.48 -13.40 5.09
N SER A 33 7.50 -13.09 5.92
CA SER A 33 6.11 -13.56 5.77
C SER A 33 5.28 -12.54 5.00
N LEU A 34 4.37 -13.01 4.15
CA LEU A 34 3.43 -12.18 3.38
C LEU A 34 2.01 -12.66 3.64
N VAL A 35 1.17 -11.81 4.24
CA VAL A 35 -0.16 -12.18 4.71
C VAL A 35 -1.21 -11.15 4.28
N ALA A 36 -2.37 -11.64 3.83
CA ALA A 36 -3.52 -10.76 3.58
C ALA A 36 -4.11 -10.26 4.90
N LEU A 37 -4.47 -8.99 4.96
CA LEU A 37 -4.98 -8.34 6.18
C LEU A 37 -6.08 -9.12 6.91
N PRO A 38 -7.11 -9.70 6.24
CA PRO A 38 -8.15 -10.45 6.94
C PRO A 38 -7.67 -11.72 7.65
N LYS A 39 -6.46 -12.19 7.34
CA LYS A 39 -5.86 -13.40 7.91
C LYS A 39 -4.79 -13.10 8.97
N CYS A 40 -4.50 -11.82 9.21
CA CYS A 40 -3.49 -11.41 10.17
C CYS A 40 -4.14 -11.16 11.54
N GLY A 41 -3.79 -11.94 12.55
CA GLY A 41 -4.21 -11.76 13.93
C GLY A 41 -3.26 -10.85 14.72
N ALA A 42 -3.74 -10.24 15.79
CA ALA A 42 -2.93 -9.39 16.66
C ALA A 42 -1.72 -10.14 17.27
N ASN A 43 -1.93 -11.40 17.66
CA ASN A 43 -0.89 -12.24 18.26
C ASN A 43 0.25 -12.59 17.29
N ASP A 44 0.00 -12.46 15.98
CA ASP A 44 1.03 -12.74 14.98
C ASP A 44 2.10 -11.64 14.94
N LEU A 45 1.74 -10.39 15.28
CA LEU A 45 2.64 -9.23 15.19
C LEU A 45 3.83 -9.31 16.17
N GLU A 46 3.63 -9.91 17.32
CA GLU A 46 4.66 -10.00 18.37
C GLU A 46 5.89 -10.78 17.91
N ASN A 47 5.71 -11.75 17.01
CA ASN A 47 6.75 -12.64 16.52
C ASN A 47 7.68 -12.02 15.47
N TYR A 48 7.42 -10.77 15.06
CA TYR A 48 8.18 -10.09 14.00
C TYR A 48 8.90 -8.86 14.53
N ASP A 49 10.07 -8.60 13.95
CA ASP A 49 10.90 -7.43 14.26
C ASP A 49 10.44 -6.18 13.51
N GLN A 50 10.00 -6.38 12.26
CA GLN A 50 9.52 -5.31 11.40
C GLN A 50 8.15 -5.66 10.81
N ILE A 51 7.26 -4.66 10.73
CA ILE A 51 5.91 -4.81 10.18
C ILE A 51 5.73 -3.82 9.04
N ILE A 52 5.43 -4.33 7.85
CA ILE A 52 5.17 -3.55 6.65
C ILE A 52 3.70 -3.68 6.29
N LEU A 53 2.96 -2.59 6.23
CA LEU A 53 1.56 -2.57 5.81
C LEU A 53 1.42 -1.88 4.46
N GLY A 54 0.87 -2.58 3.48
CA GLY A 54 0.51 -2.03 2.17
C GLY A 54 -1.00 -2.00 1.97
N ALA A 55 -1.55 -0.86 1.56
CA ALA A 55 -2.99 -0.73 1.38
C ALA A 55 -3.37 0.09 0.14
N SER A 56 -4.34 -0.42 -0.63
CA SER A 56 -4.89 0.29 -1.78
C SER A 56 -5.97 1.30 -1.40
N ILE A 57 -6.07 2.34 -2.22
CA ILE A 57 -7.17 3.31 -2.20
C ILE A 57 -8.20 2.94 -3.28
N ARG A 58 -9.46 2.91 -2.88
CA ARG A 58 -10.60 2.82 -3.77
C ARG A 58 -11.58 3.94 -3.41
N TYR A 59 -12.03 4.70 -4.41
CA TYR A 59 -12.94 5.84 -4.21
C TYR A 59 -12.48 6.82 -3.12
N GLY A 60 -11.18 7.15 -3.11
CA GLY A 60 -10.60 8.15 -2.22
C GLY A 60 -10.33 7.74 -0.78
N LYS A 61 -10.44 6.45 -0.44
CA LYS A 61 -10.21 5.96 0.93
C LYS A 61 -9.67 4.54 0.97
N HIS A 62 -8.98 4.21 2.06
CA HIS A 62 -8.61 2.84 2.42
C HIS A 62 -9.84 2.07 2.90
N LYS A 63 -9.79 0.75 2.82
CA LYS A 63 -10.84 -0.12 3.38
C LYS A 63 -10.96 0.12 4.90
N PRO A 64 -12.19 0.06 5.46
CA PRO A 64 -12.39 0.18 6.91
C PRO A 64 -11.58 -0.82 7.73
N SER A 65 -11.32 -2.02 7.20
CA SER A 65 -10.50 -3.05 7.82
C SER A 65 -9.06 -2.60 8.08
N VAL A 66 -8.50 -1.74 7.22
CA VAL A 66 -7.14 -1.18 7.40
C VAL A 66 -7.11 -0.23 8.59
N HIS A 67 -8.09 0.67 8.70
CA HIS A 67 -8.22 1.58 9.85
C HIS A 67 -8.39 0.79 11.14
N LYS A 68 -9.30 -0.18 11.15
CA LYS A 68 -9.57 -1.01 12.32
C LYS A 68 -8.34 -1.81 12.76
N PHE A 69 -7.59 -2.36 11.80
CA PHE A 69 -6.35 -3.07 12.10
C PHE A 69 -5.32 -2.19 12.79
N VAL A 70 -5.07 -0.99 12.27
CA VAL A 70 -4.11 -0.06 12.87
C VAL A 70 -4.58 0.40 14.25
N GLU A 71 -5.86 0.70 14.41
CA GLU A 71 -6.44 1.13 15.69
C GLU A 71 -6.28 0.04 16.78
N LEU A 72 -6.65 -1.20 16.46
CA LEU A 72 -6.56 -2.33 17.40
C LEU A 72 -5.13 -2.71 17.76
N ASN A 73 -4.17 -2.49 16.87
CA ASN A 73 -2.79 -2.89 17.04
C ASN A 73 -1.85 -1.70 17.25
N ARG A 74 -2.37 -0.50 17.50
CA ARG A 74 -1.57 0.74 17.56
C ARG A 74 -0.40 0.64 18.53
N LYS A 75 -0.60 0.06 19.72
CA LYS A 75 0.45 -0.09 20.73
C LYS A 75 1.65 -0.87 20.17
N ILE A 76 1.41 -2.07 19.65
CA ILE A 76 2.48 -2.91 19.11
C ILE A 76 3.12 -2.29 17.86
N LEU A 77 2.33 -1.62 17.01
CA LEU A 77 2.83 -0.92 15.83
C LEU A 77 3.73 0.28 16.19
N GLN A 78 3.56 0.90 17.36
CA GLN A 78 4.42 1.98 17.86
C GLN A 78 5.71 1.44 18.50
N GLU A 79 5.69 0.23 19.02
CA GLU A 79 6.85 -0.41 19.67
C GLU A 79 7.78 -1.11 18.66
N LYS A 80 7.25 -1.52 17.50
CA LYS A 80 8.00 -2.20 16.43
C LYS A 80 8.51 -1.23 15.37
N LYS A 81 9.49 -1.65 14.60
CA LYS A 81 9.89 -0.97 13.38
C LYS A 81 8.82 -1.17 12.31
N THR A 82 8.32 -0.08 11.76
CA THR A 82 7.17 -0.14 10.86
C THR A 82 7.36 0.64 9.57
N ALA A 83 6.78 0.11 8.50
CA ALA A 83 6.66 0.80 7.23
C ALA A 83 5.21 0.76 6.73
N PHE A 84 4.74 1.84 6.17
CA PHE A 84 3.42 1.91 5.56
C PHE A 84 3.49 2.48 4.14
N PHE A 85 2.80 1.88 3.22
CA PHE A 85 2.62 2.46 1.89
C PHE A 85 1.17 2.39 1.41
N THR A 86 0.79 3.41 0.66
CA THR A 86 -0.49 3.48 -0.01
C THR A 86 -0.33 3.30 -1.51
N VAL A 87 -1.28 2.59 -2.13
CA VAL A 87 -1.34 2.40 -3.59
C VAL A 87 -2.59 3.07 -4.12
N ASN A 88 -2.42 4.07 -4.98
CA ASN A 88 -3.55 4.81 -5.54
C ASN A 88 -3.19 5.41 -6.91
N VAL A 89 -4.18 5.52 -7.79
CA VAL A 89 -3.98 6.00 -9.17
C VAL A 89 -3.65 7.51 -9.23
N VAL A 90 -4.03 8.27 -8.20
CA VAL A 90 -3.72 9.71 -8.13
C VAL A 90 -2.21 9.95 -7.99
N ALA A 91 -1.49 9.00 -7.42
CA ALA A 91 -0.03 9.05 -7.30
C ALA A 91 0.73 8.97 -8.64
N ARG A 92 0.04 8.78 -9.78
CA ARG A 92 0.63 8.96 -11.10
C ARG A 92 1.01 10.42 -11.39
N LYS A 93 0.43 11.37 -10.63
CA LYS A 93 0.70 12.80 -10.78
C LYS A 93 1.92 13.20 -9.95
N PRO A 94 2.92 13.90 -10.52
CA PRO A 94 4.16 14.26 -9.82
C PRO A 94 3.95 15.00 -8.50
N ASN A 95 2.90 15.82 -8.42
CA ASN A 95 2.57 16.59 -7.21
C ASN A 95 1.75 15.81 -6.16
N LYS A 96 1.55 14.49 -6.34
CA LYS A 96 0.78 13.63 -5.43
C LYS A 96 1.42 12.26 -5.22
N ASN A 97 2.69 12.12 -5.57
CA ASN A 97 3.42 10.85 -5.58
C ASN A 97 4.42 10.68 -4.44
N SER A 98 4.33 11.53 -3.42
CA SER A 98 5.19 11.45 -2.24
C SER A 98 4.36 11.45 -0.94
N PRO A 99 4.92 11.01 0.18
CA PRO A 99 4.24 11.04 1.47
C PRO A 99 3.75 12.42 1.89
N GLU A 100 4.52 13.47 1.57
CA GLU A 100 4.22 14.86 1.94
C GLU A 100 3.10 15.46 1.09
N THR A 101 2.87 14.92 -0.10
CA THR A 101 1.92 15.51 -1.08
C THR A 101 0.68 14.67 -1.33
N ASN A 102 0.70 13.38 -0.98
CA ASN A 102 -0.44 12.49 -1.24
C ASN A 102 -1.57 12.75 -0.22
N PRO A 103 -2.76 13.15 -0.69
CA PRO A 103 -3.86 13.53 0.21
C PRO A 103 -4.45 12.34 0.98
N TYR A 104 -4.41 11.15 0.40
CA TYR A 104 -5.00 9.95 1.02
C TYR A 104 -4.14 9.40 2.14
N LEU A 105 -2.81 9.42 1.96
CA LEU A 105 -1.87 9.05 3.00
C LEU A 105 -1.98 9.99 4.20
N LYS A 106 -1.97 11.30 3.95
CA LYS A 106 -2.14 12.31 5.01
C LYS A 106 -3.44 12.11 5.79
N LYS A 107 -4.55 11.91 5.08
CA LYS A 107 -5.85 11.67 5.71
C LYS A 107 -5.83 10.42 6.58
N PHE A 108 -5.21 9.35 6.12
CA PHE A 108 -5.10 8.10 6.86
C PHE A 108 -4.26 8.26 8.14
N LEU A 109 -3.08 8.85 8.04
CA LEU A 109 -2.20 9.07 9.19
C LEU A 109 -2.85 9.97 10.25
N ASN A 110 -3.52 11.05 9.83
CA ASN A 110 -4.27 11.92 10.73
C ASN A 110 -5.42 11.19 11.44
N ALA A 111 -6.12 10.28 10.74
CA ALA A 111 -7.24 9.54 11.29
C ALA A 111 -6.81 8.44 12.27
N THR A 112 -5.64 7.83 12.07
CA THR A 112 -5.15 6.72 12.88
C THR A 112 -4.18 7.14 13.98
N SER A 113 -3.61 8.34 13.89
CA SER A 113 -2.53 8.81 14.78
C SER A 113 -1.37 7.81 14.89
N TRP A 114 -1.13 7.05 13.82
CA TRP A 114 0.00 6.13 13.71
C TRP A 114 1.13 6.79 12.94
N GLU A 115 2.34 6.66 13.44
CA GLU A 115 3.56 7.25 12.86
C GLU A 115 4.53 6.14 12.46
N PRO A 116 4.39 5.55 11.25
CA PRO A 116 5.35 4.57 10.76
C PRO A 116 6.73 5.19 10.55
N ASP A 117 7.81 4.40 10.77
CA ASP A 117 9.19 4.85 10.54
C ASP A 117 9.46 5.16 9.06
N ILE A 118 8.84 4.41 8.14
CA ILE A 118 9.01 4.61 6.69
C ILE A 118 7.64 4.71 6.02
N LEU A 119 7.48 5.72 5.18
CA LEU A 119 6.27 5.95 4.39
C LEU A 119 6.56 5.80 2.89
N GLY A 120 5.62 5.19 2.16
CA GLY A 120 5.66 5.04 0.71
C GLY A 120 4.35 5.43 0.03
N VAL A 121 4.46 5.95 -1.17
CA VAL A 121 3.32 6.24 -2.05
C VAL A 121 3.62 5.69 -3.42
N PHE A 122 2.79 4.76 -3.89
CA PHE A 122 2.95 4.15 -5.19
C PHE A 122 1.71 4.37 -6.05
N ALA A 123 1.93 4.66 -7.33
CA ALA A 123 0.86 4.66 -8.29
C ALA A 123 0.40 3.23 -8.57
N GLY A 124 -0.89 3.05 -8.75
CA GLY A 124 -1.50 1.75 -8.98
C GLY A 124 -1.63 1.41 -10.47
N LYS A 125 -2.62 0.60 -10.75
CA LYS A 125 -2.97 0.11 -12.08
C LYS A 125 -4.46 0.27 -12.33
N ILE A 126 -4.83 0.60 -13.55
CA ILE A 126 -6.21 0.55 -14.04
C ILE A 126 -6.31 -0.61 -15.04
N ASP A 127 -7.23 -1.52 -14.79
CA ASP A 127 -7.49 -2.68 -15.63
C ASP A 127 -9.00 -2.70 -15.93
N TYR A 128 -9.42 -1.86 -16.87
CA TYR A 128 -10.83 -1.69 -17.20
C TYR A 128 -11.56 -2.99 -17.57
N PRO A 129 -10.95 -3.93 -18.32
CA PRO A 129 -11.58 -5.20 -18.63
C PRO A 129 -11.99 -6.04 -17.42
N LYS A 130 -11.27 -5.90 -16.29
CA LYS A 130 -11.57 -6.63 -15.05
C LYS A 130 -12.64 -6.00 -14.19
N TYR A 131 -13.00 -4.75 -14.45
CA TYR A 131 -14.02 -4.06 -13.66
C TYR A 131 -15.43 -4.47 -14.07
N GLY A 132 -16.32 -4.62 -13.07
CA GLY A 132 -17.74 -4.71 -13.29
C GLY A 132 -18.29 -3.44 -13.99
N PHE A 133 -19.50 -3.54 -14.52
CA PHE A 133 -20.11 -2.43 -15.28
C PHE A 133 -20.10 -1.11 -14.52
N PHE A 134 -20.55 -1.10 -13.27
CA PHE A 134 -20.62 0.12 -12.45
C PHE A 134 -19.23 0.72 -12.18
N ASP A 135 -18.30 -0.09 -11.67
CA ASP A 135 -16.92 0.36 -11.38
C ASP A 135 -16.21 0.90 -12.62
N ARG A 136 -16.40 0.24 -13.75
CA ARG A 136 -15.82 0.64 -15.04
C ARG A 136 -16.23 2.07 -15.42
N HIS A 137 -17.51 2.38 -15.31
CA HIS A 137 -18.02 3.71 -15.66
C HIS A 137 -17.64 4.78 -14.65
N VAL A 138 -17.69 4.46 -13.35
CA VAL A 138 -17.28 5.39 -12.29
C VAL A 138 -15.79 5.70 -12.39
N ILE A 139 -14.94 4.71 -12.57
CA ILE A 139 -13.49 4.90 -12.71
C ILE A 139 -13.18 5.67 -14.00
N ARG A 140 -13.87 5.36 -15.12
CA ARG A 140 -13.73 6.13 -16.35
C ARG A 140 -14.08 7.61 -16.17
N PHE A 141 -15.14 7.91 -15.44
CA PHE A 141 -15.52 9.29 -15.15
C PHE A 141 -14.47 10.00 -14.29
N ILE A 142 -13.95 9.33 -13.24
CA ILE A 142 -12.86 9.86 -12.43
C ILE A 142 -11.62 10.12 -13.28
N MET A 143 -11.28 9.21 -14.19
CA MET A 143 -10.13 9.38 -15.08
C MET A 143 -10.35 10.53 -16.05
N TYR A 144 -11.53 10.68 -16.61
CA TYR A 144 -11.87 11.83 -17.45
C TYR A 144 -11.65 13.15 -16.68
N MET A 145 -12.21 13.28 -15.48
CA MET A 145 -12.07 14.48 -14.65
C MET A 145 -10.61 14.75 -14.22
N THR A 146 -9.80 13.72 -14.12
CA THR A 146 -8.40 13.82 -13.65
C THR A 146 -7.37 13.73 -14.76
N LYS A 147 -7.80 13.79 -16.04
CA LYS A 147 -6.95 13.69 -17.24
C LYS A 147 -6.15 12.38 -17.28
N GLY A 148 -6.79 11.28 -16.92
CA GLY A 148 -6.25 9.92 -17.04
C GLY A 148 -6.83 9.18 -18.25
N PRO A 149 -6.40 7.92 -18.47
CA PRO A 149 -6.88 7.09 -19.58
C PRO A 149 -8.36 6.73 -19.43
N THR A 150 -9.12 6.82 -20.50
CA THR A 150 -10.57 6.59 -20.54
C THR A 150 -11.01 5.48 -21.50
N ASP A 151 -10.09 4.84 -22.20
CA ASP A 151 -10.39 3.68 -23.04
C ASP A 151 -10.67 2.45 -22.15
N ILE A 152 -11.93 2.02 -22.16
CA ILE A 152 -12.44 0.93 -21.32
C ILE A 152 -11.96 -0.48 -21.73
N ASN A 153 -11.27 -0.60 -22.85
CA ASN A 153 -10.66 -1.84 -23.30
C ASN A 153 -9.19 -1.94 -22.89
N GLY A 154 -8.63 -0.86 -22.33
CA GLY A 154 -7.22 -0.75 -21.99
C GLY A 154 -6.88 -1.16 -20.57
N THR A 155 -5.61 -1.49 -20.40
CA THR A 155 -4.97 -1.72 -19.09
C THR A 155 -3.80 -0.76 -18.97
N TYR A 156 -3.71 -0.04 -17.85
CA TYR A 156 -2.75 1.04 -17.64
C TYR A 156 -2.06 0.87 -16.29
N GLU A 157 -0.76 0.57 -16.32
CA GLU A 157 0.07 0.48 -15.12
C GLU A 157 0.89 1.76 -14.94
N PHE A 158 0.85 2.34 -13.74
CA PHE A 158 1.55 3.57 -13.38
C PHE A 158 2.59 3.34 -12.27
N THR A 159 2.76 2.11 -11.81
CA THR A 159 3.67 1.78 -10.72
C THR A 159 5.11 2.04 -11.14
N ASP A 160 5.79 2.87 -10.37
CA ASP A 160 7.22 3.12 -10.47
C ASP A 160 7.95 2.06 -9.64
N TRP A 161 8.48 1.05 -10.32
CA TRP A 161 9.12 -0.09 -9.68
C TRP A 161 10.48 0.26 -9.06
N GLU A 162 11.18 1.28 -9.57
CA GLU A 162 12.41 1.77 -8.95
C GLU A 162 12.13 2.35 -7.57
N LYS A 163 11.06 3.13 -7.41
CA LYS A 163 10.62 3.63 -6.11
C LYS A 163 10.22 2.50 -5.14
N VAL A 164 9.66 1.42 -5.66
CA VAL A 164 9.34 0.24 -4.83
C VAL A 164 10.63 -0.41 -4.33
N GLU A 165 11.66 -0.53 -5.17
CA GLU A 165 12.97 -1.06 -4.80
C GLU A 165 13.68 -0.16 -3.78
N GLU A 166 13.67 1.16 -3.99
CA GLU A 166 14.21 2.13 -3.03
C GLU A 166 13.53 2.03 -1.67
N PHE A 167 12.22 1.87 -1.65
CA PHE A 167 11.44 1.69 -0.41
C PHE A 167 11.83 0.40 0.32
N ALA A 168 11.97 -0.71 -0.39
CA ALA A 168 12.42 -1.98 0.18
C ALA A 168 13.84 -1.88 0.75
N ASN A 169 14.74 -1.19 0.05
CA ASN A 169 16.12 -0.96 0.52
C ASN A 169 16.15 -0.10 1.80
N LYS A 170 15.28 0.91 1.92
CA LYS A 170 15.13 1.68 3.16
C LYS A 170 14.67 0.79 4.33
N ILE A 171 13.75 -0.16 4.08
CA ILE A 171 13.31 -1.12 5.09
C ILE A 171 14.47 -2.02 5.55
N ASN A 172 15.32 -2.49 4.63
CA ASN A 172 16.51 -3.26 4.98
C ASN A 172 17.48 -2.49 5.89
N GLN A 173 17.56 -1.18 5.73
CA GLN A 173 18.43 -0.30 6.53
C GLN A 173 17.82 0.10 7.87
N LEU A 174 16.53 -0.14 8.08
CA LEU A 174 15.85 0.20 9.32
C LEU A 174 16.30 -0.77 10.43
N ALA A 175 17.11 -0.26 11.35
CA ALA A 175 17.73 -1.04 12.43
C ALA A 175 16.79 -1.25 13.63
#